data_93b8e9bb9067aa3da188338f01e02ae7
#
_entry.id   93b8e9bb9067aa3da188338f01e02ae7
#
_cell.length_a   1.000
_cell.length_b   1.000
_cell.length_c   1.000
_cell.angle_alpha   90.00
_cell.angle_beta   90.00
_cell.angle_gamma   90.00
#
_symmetry.space_group_name_H-M   'P 1'
#
loop_
_entity.id
_entity.type
_entity.pdbx_description
1 polymer ?
#
loop_
_entity_poly.entity_id
_entity_poly.type
_entity_poly.pdbx_seq_one_letter_code
_entity_poly.pdbx_strand_id
1 'polypeptide(L)'
;MPDVRVVKIGGQSVMDRGRAALFPILDELVAARKEGIAVVVLVGGGTRARHIYSIASELEMPVGVMATLGKYIPMQNARMVQMLLAKHGGLYILPDDFEKLPLYLQLGCIPVMSGMPPFGYWEKREEGSRIPPHRTDAGVFLSAEFLGAKRAIFIKDEDGLYTDDPKKNPAATHIPRISVAELKARDLPDLVVERVVCEYLPRARACKELQIVNGTKPGNVLAALRGQDVGTIIHA
;
A
#
# COMPACT_ATOMS: atom_id res chain seq x y z
N MET A 1 2.15 -20.70 5.62
CA MET A 1 1.38 -20.17 4.48
C MET A 1 2.26 -20.25 3.24
N PRO A 2 1.70 -20.34 2.01
CA PRO A 2 2.52 -20.14 0.81
C PRO A 2 3.21 -18.79 0.88
N ASP A 3 4.30 -18.61 0.11
CA ASP A 3 5.03 -17.33 0.02
C ASP A 3 4.11 -16.28 -0.62
N VAL A 4 3.41 -15.52 0.22
CA VAL A 4 2.39 -14.55 -0.19
C VAL A 4 3.01 -13.19 -0.50
N ARG A 5 2.58 -12.56 -1.59
CA ARG A 5 2.91 -11.19 -1.95
C ARG A 5 1.81 -10.25 -1.49
N VAL A 6 2.15 -9.29 -0.64
CA VAL A 6 1.22 -8.26 -0.18
C VAL A 6 1.51 -6.98 -0.93
N VAL A 7 0.51 -6.50 -1.68
CA VAL A 7 0.67 -5.41 -2.65
C VAL A 7 -0.32 -4.29 -2.35
N LYS A 8 0.15 -3.06 -2.38
CA LYS A 8 -0.69 -1.88 -2.33
C LYS A 8 -0.83 -1.22 -3.69
N ILE A 9 -2.05 -1.06 -4.17
CA ILE A 9 -2.38 -0.13 -5.26
C ILE A 9 -2.55 1.28 -4.68
N GLY A 10 -1.72 2.22 -5.12
CA GLY A 10 -1.77 3.61 -4.65
C GLY A 10 -3.10 4.28 -4.97
N GLY A 11 -3.64 5.06 -4.03
CA GLY A 11 -4.86 5.83 -4.26
C GLY A 11 -4.64 6.96 -5.26
N GLN A 12 -3.85 7.96 -4.88
CA GLN A 12 -3.58 9.13 -5.73
C GLN A 12 -2.72 8.78 -6.95
N SER A 13 -1.69 7.97 -6.75
CA SER A 13 -0.74 7.62 -7.81
C SER A 13 -1.29 6.67 -8.87
N VAL A 14 -2.37 5.93 -8.58
CA VAL A 14 -2.94 4.93 -9.50
C VAL A 14 -4.45 5.10 -9.64
N MET A 15 -5.22 4.96 -8.56
CA MET A 15 -6.69 4.96 -8.64
C MET A 15 -7.25 6.27 -9.21
N ASP A 16 -6.76 7.42 -8.74
CA ASP A 16 -7.24 8.74 -9.20
C ASP A 16 -6.80 9.06 -10.64
N ARG A 17 -5.84 8.30 -11.21
CA ARG A 17 -5.40 8.42 -12.61
C ARG A 17 -6.21 7.56 -13.58
N GLY A 18 -7.12 6.75 -13.05
CA GLY A 18 -8.09 6.00 -13.83
C GLY A 18 -7.48 4.86 -14.66
N ARG A 19 -8.12 4.60 -15.80
CA ARG A 19 -7.88 3.41 -16.63
C ARG A 19 -6.42 3.25 -17.05
N ALA A 20 -5.79 4.30 -17.54
CA ALA A 20 -4.45 4.23 -18.10
C ALA A 20 -3.38 3.78 -17.08
N ALA A 21 -3.55 4.15 -15.81
CA ALA A 21 -2.63 3.72 -14.75
C ALA A 21 -3.03 2.38 -14.13
N LEU A 22 -4.34 2.13 -13.96
CA LEU A 22 -4.81 0.96 -13.21
C LEU A 22 -4.77 -0.34 -14.04
N PHE A 23 -5.23 -0.32 -15.31
CA PHE A 23 -5.42 -1.55 -16.07
C PHE A 23 -4.12 -2.33 -16.33
N PRO A 24 -2.97 -1.69 -16.69
CA PRO A 24 -1.71 -2.41 -16.83
C PRO A 24 -1.31 -3.15 -15.54
N ILE A 25 -1.54 -2.53 -14.37
CA ILE A 25 -1.25 -3.15 -13.07
C ILE A 25 -2.15 -4.38 -12.85
N LEU A 26 -3.44 -4.29 -13.19
CA LEU A 26 -4.35 -5.44 -13.06
C LEU A 26 -3.94 -6.59 -13.98
N ASP A 27 -3.48 -6.30 -15.20
CA ASP A 27 -2.99 -7.31 -16.13
C ASP A 27 -1.74 -8.03 -15.58
N GLU A 28 -0.83 -7.30 -14.92
CA GLU A 28 0.35 -7.88 -14.27
C GLU A 28 -0.01 -8.72 -13.04
N LEU A 29 -1.01 -8.31 -12.24
CA LEU A 29 -1.54 -9.11 -11.13
C LEU A 29 -2.15 -10.43 -11.64
N VAL A 30 -2.90 -10.37 -12.73
CA VAL A 30 -3.47 -11.56 -13.38
C VAL A 30 -2.37 -12.47 -13.93
N ALA A 31 -1.31 -11.91 -14.51
CA ALA A 31 -0.15 -12.66 -14.97
C ALA A 31 0.55 -13.38 -13.81
N ALA A 32 0.81 -12.68 -12.70
CA ALA A 32 1.39 -13.27 -11.50
C ALA A 32 0.54 -14.44 -10.95
N ARG A 33 -0.79 -14.28 -10.89
CA ARG A 33 -1.69 -15.36 -10.51
C ARG A 33 -1.56 -16.58 -11.43
N LYS A 34 -1.48 -16.37 -12.76
CA LYS A 34 -1.29 -17.46 -13.71
C LYS A 34 0.03 -18.20 -13.52
N GLU A 35 1.05 -17.54 -13.01
CA GLU A 35 2.34 -18.11 -12.63
C GLU A 35 2.30 -18.81 -11.24
N GLY A 36 1.14 -18.86 -10.59
CA GLY A 36 0.99 -19.48 -9.27
C GLY A 36 1.47 -18.61 -8.10
N ILE A 37 1.75 -17.32 -8.32
CA ILE A 37 2.16 -16.39 -7.27
C ILE A 37 0.91 -16.00 -6.46
N ALA A 38 0.94 -16.28 -5.15
CA ALA A 38 -0.11 -15.89 -4.23
C ALA A 38 -0.03 -14.39 -3.93
N VAL A 39 -1.09 -13.63 -4.26
CA VAL A 39 -1.12 -12.17 -4.10
C VAL A 39 -2.32 -11.75 -3.29
N VAL A 40 -2.12 -10.85 -2.31
CA VAL A 40 -3.18 -10.12 -1.60
C VAL A 40 -3.05 -8.65 -1.96
N VAL A 41 -4.13 -8.05 -2.46
CA VAL A 41 -4.16 -6.67 -2.96
C VAL A 41 -4.87 -5.76 -1.97
N LEU A 42 -4.19 -4.72 -1.52
CA LEU A 42 -4.75 -3.66 -0.69
C LEU A 42 -4.81 -2.35 -1.50
N VAL A 43 -5.84 -1.55 -1.26
CA VAL A 43 -6.09 -0.36 -2.09
C VAL A 43 -6.09 0.89 -1.24
N GLY A 44 -5.46 1.96 -1.75
CA GLY A 44 -5.38 3.27 -1.11
C GLY A 44 -6.59 4.15 -1.36
N GLY A 45 -6.73 5.22 -0.56
CA GLY A 45 -7.86 6.15 -0.62
C GLY A 45 -7.76 7.24 -1.69
N GLY A 46 -6.56 7.76 -1.94
CA GLY A 46 -6.33 8.84 -2.91
C GLY A 46 -6.82 10.23 -2.44
N THR A 47 -7.05 11.11 -3.39
CA THR A 47 -7.42 12.53 -3.17
C THR A 47 -8.74 12.65 -2.42
N ARG A 48 -9.70 11.77 -2.69
CA ARG A 48 -11.01 11.77 -2.00
C ARG A 48 -10.87 11.54 -0.50
N ALA A 49 -9.99 10.63 -0.07
CA ALA A 49 -9.74 10.41 1.36
C ALA A 49 -9.08 11.63 2.01
N ARG A 50 -8.14 12.28 1.32
CA ARG A 50 -7.52 13.54 1.80
C ARG A 50 -8.55 14.64 1.97
N HIS A 51 -9.49 14.78 1.03
CA HIS A 51 -10.56 15.74 1.10
C HIS A 51 -11.48 15.50 2.31
N ILE A 52 -11.85 14.25 2.59
CA ILE A 52 -12.61 13.90 3.79
C ILE A 52 -11.83 14.25 5.07
N TYR A 53 -10.54 13.99 5.13
CA TYR A 53 -9.70 14.38 6.28
C TYR A 53 -9.64 15.90 6.46
N SER A 54 -9.55 16.67 5.37
CA SER A 54 -9.56 18.13 5.44
C SER A 54 -10.87 18.64 6.06
N ILE A 55 -12.02 18.21 5.53
CA ILE A 55 -13.34 18.60 6.05
C ILE A 55 -13.47 18.18 7.53
N ALA A 56 -13.14 16.94 7.86
CA ALA A 56 -13.28 16.45 9.23
C ALA A 56 -12.35 17.17 10.22
N SER A 57 -11.16 17.59 9.77
CA SER A 57 -10.23 18.39 10.55
C SER A 57 -10.77 19.81 10.78
N GLU A 58 -11.36 20.45 9.76
CA GLU A 58 -11.99 21.77 9.87
C GLU A 58 -13.19 21.75 10.80
N LEU A 59 -13.91 20.62 10.85
CA LEU A 59 -15.03 20.39 11.79
C LEU A 59 -14.56 19.90 13.18
N GLU A 60 -13.27 19.93 13.45
CA GLU A 60 -12.66 19.49 14.72
C GLU A 60 -13.07 18.10 15.19
N MET A 61 -13.34 17.20 14.25
CA MET A 61 -13.77 15.83 14.56
C MET A 61 -12.65 15.04 15.25
N PRO A 62 -12.97 14.18 16.23
CA PRO A 62 -12.00 13.29 16.87
C PRO A 62 -11.29 12.39 15.85
N VAL A 63 -10.01 12.09 16.09
CA VAL A 63 -9.16 11.33 15.17
C VAL A 63 -9.74 9.95 14.82
N GLY A 64 -10.38 9.26 15.76
CA GLY A 64 -11.04 7.98 15.50
C GLY A 64 -12.25 8.10 14.56
N VAL A 65 -12.98 9.21 14.62
CA VAL A 65 -14.06 9.51 13.65
C VAL A 65 -13.46 9.77 12.28
N MET A 66 -12.39 10.57 12.19
CA MET A 66 -11.67 10.84 10.96
C MET A 66 -11.14 9.55 10.31
N ALA A 67 -10.53 8.67 11.11
CA ALA A 67 -10.05 7.37 10.64
C ALA A 67 -11.19 6.50 10.06
N THR A 68 -12.35 6.51 10.73
CA THR A 68 -13.53 5.78 10.28
C THR A 68 -14.09 6.35 8.98
N LEU A 69 -14.23 7.66 8.87
CA LEU A 69 -14.70 8.32 7.64
C LEU A 69 -13.73 8.08 6.48
N GLY A 70 -12.44 8.27 6.71
CA GLY A 70 -11.40 8.03 5.69
C GLY A 70 -11.31 6.59 5.21
N LYS A 71 -11.70 5.62 6.04
CA LYS A 71 -11.73 4.18 5.70
C LYS A 71 -12.70 3.86 4.57
N TYR A 72 -13.82 4.56 4.44
CA TYR A 72 -14.83 4.25 3.42
C TYR A 72 -14.33 4.46 1.99
N ILE A 73 -13.42 5.40 1.77
CA ILE A 73 -12.90 5.68 0.42
C ILE A 73 -12.02 4.53 -0.10
N PRO A 74 -10.99 4.04 0.61
CA PRO A 74 -10.24 2.87 0.15
C PRO A 74 -11.08 1.59 0.08
N MET A 75 -12.16 1.47 0.87
CA MET A 75 -13.12 0.37 0.73
C MET A 75 -13.86 0.44 -0.61
N GLN A 76 -14.32 1.62 -1.04
CA GLN A 76 -14.92 1.81 -2.37
C GLN A 76 -13.92 1.49 -3.49
N ASN A 77 -12.68 1.98 -3.37
CA ASN A 77 -11.62 1.71 -4.33
C ASN A 77 -11.31 0.21 -4.43
N ALA A 78 -11.22 -0.48 -3.28
CA ALA A 78 -10.99 -1.92 -3.24
C ALA A 78 -12.14 -2.69 -3.92
N ARG A 79 -13.38 -2.26 -3.71
CA ARG A 79 -14.53 -2.87 -4.37
C ARG A 79 -14.48 -2.68 -5.90
N MET A 80 -14.07 -1.50 -6.39
CA MET A 80 -13.86 -1.29 -7.83
C MET A 80 -12.77 -2.21 -8.39
N VAL A 81 -11.62 -2.32 -7.73
CA VAL A 81 -10.53 -3.21 -8.15
C VAL A 81 -10.99 -4.67 -8.15
N GLN A 82 -11.70 -5.10 -7.10
CA GLN A 82 -12.26 -6.46 -7.04
C GLN A 82 -13.21 -6.75 -8.21
N MET A 83 -14.12 -5.83 -8.53
CA MET A 83 -15.06 -6.02 -9.65
C MET A 83 -14.34 -6.13 -10.99
N LEU A 84 -13.29 -5.34 -11.21
CA LEU A 84 -12.45 -5.43 -12.41
C LEU A 84 -11.69 -6.77 -12.50
N LEU A 85 -11.32 -7.34 -11.36
CA LEU A 85 -10.64 -8.63 -11.26
C LEU A 85 -11.60 -9.84 -11.13
N ALA A 86 -12.92 -9.63 -11.07
CA ALA A 86 -13.88 -10.69 -10.75
C ALA A 86 -13.75 -11.93 -11.66
N LYS A 87 -13.63 -11.73 -12.98
CA LYS A 87 -13.43 -12.84 -13.95
C LYS A 87 -12.08 -13.56 -13.82
N HIS A 88 -11.16 -12.98 -13.02
CA HIS A 88 -9.84 -13.52 -12.75
C HIS A 88 -9.67 -14.02 -11.32
N GLY A 89 -10.78 -14.27 -10.61
CA GLY A 89 -10.76 -14.73 -9.22
C GLY A 89 -10.59 -13.63 -8.19
N GLY A 90 -10.85 -12.37 -8.55
CA GLY A 90 -10.87 -11.25 -7.60
C GLY A 90 -11.95 -11.43 -6.56
N LEU A 91 -11.57 -11.47 -5.28
CA LEU A 91 -12.47 -11.66 -4.15
C LEU A 91 -12.33 -10.51 -3.16
N TYR A 92 -13.44 -9.81 -2.87
CA TYR A 92 -13.43 -8.77 -1.84
C TYR A 92 -13.47 -9.40 -0.46
N ILE A 93 -12.54 -9.00 0.41
CA ILE A 93 -12.46 -9.48 1.78
C ILE A 93 -12.48 -8.33 2.78
N LEU A 94 -12.92 -8.63 3.99
CA LEU A 94 -12.85 -7.78 5.16
C LEU A 94 -11.76 -8.31 6.12
N PRO A 95 -11.30 -7.51 7.09
CA PRO A 95 -10.34 -7.99 8.10
C PRO A 95 -10.82 -9.28 8.83
N ASP A 96 -12.11 -9.42 9.06
CA ASP A 96 -12.69 -10.61 9.70
C ASP A 96 -12.60 -11.88 8.83
N ASP A 97 -12.27 -11.73 7.54
CA ASP A 97 -12.07 -12.86 6.63
C ASP A 97 -10.60 -13.34 6.59
N PHE A 98 -9.69 -12.74 7.37
CA PHE A 98 -8.26 -13.07 7.34
C PHE A 98 -7.97 -14.53 7.65
N GLU A 99 -8.73 -15.16 8.52
CA GLU A 99 -8.61 -16.60 8.81
C GLU A 99 -8.91 -17.48 7.59
N LYS A 100 -9.69 -16.99 6.61
CA LYS A 100 -10.07 -17.70 5.38
C LYS A 100 -9.06 -17.48 4.23
N LEU A 101 -8.10 -16.55 4.39
CA LEU A 101 -7.13 -16.22 3.35
C LEU A 101 -6.34 -17.44 2.83
N PRO A 102 -5.86 -18.38 3.68
CA PRO A 102 -5.16 -19.55 3.18
C PRO A 102 -6.00 -20.36 2.18
N LEU A 103 -7.29 -20.53 2.45
CA LEU A 103 -8.21 -21.22 1.54
C LEU A 103 -8.39 -20.47 0.22
N TYR A 104 -8.62 -19.16 0.28
CA TYR A 104 -8.80 -18.33 -0.92
C TYR A 104 -7.55 -18.33 -1.82
N LEU A 105 -6.37 -18.25 -1.21
CA LEU A 105 -5.11 -18.32 -1.94
C LEU A 105 -4.87 -19.69 -2.58
N GLN A 106 -5.18 -20.79 -1.89
CA GLN A 106 -5.12 -22.14 -2.44
C GLN A 106 -6.06 -22.34 -3.63
N LEU A 107 -7.24 -21.74 -3.59
CA LEU A 107 -8.20 -21.74 -4.71
C LEU A 107 -7.76 -20.82 -5.87
N GLY A 108 -6.61 -20.16 -5.76
CA GLY A 108 -6.11 -19.24 -6.76
C GLY A 108 -6.91 -17.94 -6.86
N CYS A 109 -7.62 -17.54 -5.81
CA CYS A 109 -8.25 -16.23 -5.76
C CYS A 109 -7.22 -15.12 -5.61
N ILE A 110 -7.60 -13.90 -6.01
CA ILE A 110 -6.89 -12.65 -5.73
C ILE A 110 -7.71 -11.90 -4.67
N PRO A 111 -7.41 -12.05 -3.37
CA PRO A 111 -8.09 -11.30 -2.31
C PRO A 111 -7.79 -9.80 -2.46
N VAL A 112 -8.84 -8.98 -2.42
CA VAL A 112 -8.76 -7.52 -2.54
C VAL A 112 -9.45 -6.88 -1.35
N MET A 113 -8.78 -5.92 -0.69
CA MET A 113 -9.30 -5.25 0.48
C MET A 113 -8.86 -3.79 0.60
N SER A 114 -9.50 -3.07 1.53
CA SER A 114 -9.03 -1.74 1.94
C SER A 114 -7.64 -1.82 2.55
N GLY A 115 -6.77 -0.86 2.21
CA GLY A 115 -5.48 -0.71 2.85
C GLY A 115 -5.52 -0.14 4.28
N MET A 116 -6.65 0.39 4.73
CA MET A 116 -6.76 0.95 6.09
C MET A 116 -6.68 -0.14 7.16
N PRO A 117 -5.92 0.08 8.24
CA PRO A 117 -5.94 -0.82 9.37
C PRO A 117 -7.31 -0.78 10.07
N PRO A 118 -7.70 -1.85 10.79
CA PRO A 118 -9.04 -1.96 11.40
C PRO A 118 -9.21 -1.14 12.68
N PHE A 119 -8.39 -0.11 12.93
CA PHE A 119 -8.45 0.69 14.16
C PHE A 119 -9.73 1.52 14.27
N GLY A 120 -10.16 2.20 13.19
CA GLY A 120 -11.40 2.97 13.16
C GLY A 120 -11.49 3.94 14.33
N TYR A 121 -12.54 3.83 15.14
CA TYR A 121 -12.74 4.67 16.33
C TYR A 121 -11.66 4.53 17.41
N TRP A 122 -10.87 3.46 17.39
CA TRP A 122 -9.76 3.21 18.32
C TRP A 122 -8.42 3.81 17.85
N GLU A 123 -8.45 4.58 16.77
CA GLU A 123 -7.27 5.30 16.28
C GLU A 123 -6.79 6.30 17.33
N LYS A 124 -5.49 6.26 17.61
CA LYS A 124 -4.85 7.16 18.58
C LYS A 124 -4.44 8.47 17.92
N ARG A 125 -4.62 9.57 18.64
CA ARG A 125 -4.06 10.86 18.22
C ARG A 125 -2.55 10.87 18.48
N GLU A 126 -1.79 11.33 17.50
CA GLU A 126 -0.40 11.72 17.67
C GLU A 126 -0.29 13.22 17.88
N GLU A 127 0.63 13.62 18.74
CA GLU A 127 0.90 15.03 19.01
C GLU A 127 1.34 15.73 17.72
N GLY A 128 0.76 16.90 17.43
CA GLY A 128 1.01 17.67 16.21
C GLY A 128 0.35 17.13 14.94
N SER A 129 -0.26 15.95 14.94
CA SER A 129 -0.96 15.42 13.77
C SER A 129 -2.42 15.91 13.71
N ARG A 130 -2.80 16.41 12.51
CA ARG A 130 -4.19 16.81 12.20
C ARG A 130 -5.02 15.69 11.56
N ILE A 131 -4.39 14.60 11.14
CA ILE A 131 -5.02 13.47 10.47
C ILE A 131 -4.58 12.16 11.13
N PRO A 132 -5.32 11.06 10.94
CA PRO A 132 -4.94 9.77 11.51
C PRO A 132 -3.52 9.37 11.09
N PRO A 133 -2.64 8.96 12.04
CA PRO A 133 -1.29 8.53 11.73
C PRO A 133 -1.26 7.20 10.96
N HIS A 134 -2.17 6.27 11.29
CA HIS A 134 -2.26 4.97 10.66
C HIS A 134 -3.28 5.01 9.51
N ARG A 135 -2.77 5.13 8.31
CA ARG A 135 -3.59 5.09 7.09
C ARG A 135 -3.27 3.84 6.27
N THR A 136 -3.36 3.97 4.95
CA THR A 136 -3.32 2.79 4.07
C THR A 136 -1.93 2.17 3.91
N ASP A 137 -0.83 2.89 4.13
CA ASP A 137 0.51 2.28 4.13
C ASP A 137 0.72 1.45 5.41
N ALA A 138 0.29 1.99 6.56
CA ALA A 138 0.34 1.27 7.83
C ALA A 138 -0.46 -0.04 7.77
N GLY A 139 -1.67 -0.01 7.24
CA GLY A 139 -2.50 -1.22 7.14
C GLY A 139 -1.91 -2.26 6.19
N VAL A 140 -1.27 -1.84 5.10
CA VAL A 140 -0.57 -2.76 4.19
C VAL A 140 0.62 -3.42 4.87
N PHE A 141 1.43 -2.65 5.59
CA PHE A 141 2.55 -3.18 6.36
C PHE A 141 2.09 -4.19 7.43
N LEU A 142 1.08 -3.81 8.22
CA LEU A 142 0.52 -4.69 9.26
C LEU A 142 -0.07 -5.98 8.67
N SER A 143 -0.71 -5.89 7.49
CA SER A 143 -1.19 -7.08 6.78
C SER A 143 -0.06 -7.97 6.29
N ALA A 144 1.04 -7.39 5.79
CA ALA A 144 2.23 -8.14 5.38
C ALA A 144 2.88 -8.84 6.59
N GLU A 145 3.00 -8.15 7.72
CA GLU A 145 3.51 -8.71 8.98
C GLU A 145 2.64 -9.87 9.48
N PHE A 146 1.30 -9.68 9.51
CA PHE A 146 0.34 -10.69 9.93
C PHE A 146 0.39 -11.95 9.05
N LEU A 147 0.51 -11.76 7.71
CA LEU A 147 0.54 -12.86 6.75
C LEU A 147 1.92 -13.54 6.66
N GLY A 148 2.94 -13.03 7.34
CA GLY A 148 4.29 -13.57 7.28
C GLY A 148 5.02 -13.24 5.97
N ALA A 149 4.56 -12.23 5.22
CA ALA A 149 5.22 -11.79 4.01
C ALA A 149 6.52 -11.06 4.33
N LYS A 150 7.62 -11.45 3.68
CA LYS A 150 8.94 -10.84 3.91
C LYS A 150 9.02 -9.37 3.48
N ARG A 151 8.16 -8.98 2.51
CA ARG A 151 8.17 -7.68 1.86
C ARG A 151 6.75 -7.18 1.61
N ALA A 152 6.50 -5.90 1.89
CA ALA A 152 5.29 -5.20 1.46
C ALA A 152 5.61 -4.37 0.21
N ILE A 153 4.82 -4.52 -0.86
CA ILE A 153 5.03 -3.88 -2.16
C ILE A 153 4.05 -2.71 -2.32
N PHE A 154 4.57 -1.52 -2.59
CA PHE A 154 3.80 -0.28 -2.76
C PHE A 154 3.88 0.18 -4.20
N ILE A 155 2.80 0.04 -4.96
CA ILE A 155 2.72 0.49 -6.35
C ILE A 155 2.38 1.99 -6.36
N LYS A 156 3.27 2.76 -6.93
CA LYS A 156 3.20 4.22 -7.08
C LYS A 156 3.36 4.63 -8.54
N ASP A 157 3.52 5.92 -8.80
CA ASP A 157 3.74 6.52 -10.13
C ASP A 157 5.15 7.06 -10.33
N GLU A 158 6.05 6.81 -9.37
CA GLU A 158 7.47 7.14 -9.42
C GLU A 158 8.35 5.90 -9.23
N ASP A 159 9.59 5.96 -9.71
CA ASP A 159 10.53 4.82 -9.66
C ASP A 159 10.96 4.43 -8.24
N GLY A 160 10.55 5.18 -7.25
CA GLY A 160 10.85 4.91 -5.85
C GLY A 160 11.12 6.19 -5.07
N LEU A 161 12.04 6.11 -4.13
CA LEU A 161 12.51 7.23 -3.33
C LEU A 161 13.62 7.99 -4.06
N TYR A 162 13.61 9.29 -3.94
CA TYR A 162 14.62 10.18 -4.48
C TYR A 162 15.20 11.07 -3.37
N THR A 163 16.35 11.67 -3.65
CA THR A 163 16.98 12.65 -2.74
C THR A 163 16.18 13.93 -2.61
N ASP A 164 15.29 14.22 -3.57
CA ASP A 164 14.37 15.36 -3.61
C ASP A 164 13.20 15.01 -4.56
N ASP A 165 12.18 15.85 -4.70
CA ASP A 165 11.08 15.67 -5.65
C ASP A 165 11.59 15.73 -7.10
N PRO A 166 11.61 14.61 -7.85
CA PRO A 166 12.17 14.60 -9.21
C PRO A 166 11.35 15.44 -10.20
N LYS A 167 10.10 15.78 -9.87
CA LYS A 167 9.25 16.65 -10.69
C LYS A 167 9.61 18.13 -10.56
N LYS A 168 10.27 18.50 -9.46
CA LYS A 168 10.67 19.88 -9.16
C LYS A 168 12.16 20.08 -9.31
N ASN A 169 12.96 19.07 -9.00
CA ASN A 169 14.40 19.12 -9.03
C ASN A 169 14.97 18.07 -10.00
N PRO A 170 15.42 18.47 -11.20
CA PRO A 170 16.04 17.54 -12.17
C PRO A 170 17.34 16.88 -11.68
N ALA A 171 17.99 17.44 -10.63
CA ALA A 171 19.18 16.86 -10.01
C ALA A 171 18.85 15.79 -8.94
N ALA A 172 17.58 15.54 -8.67
CA ALA A 172 17.16 14.51 -7.75
C ALA A 172 17.64 13.14 -8.22
N THR A 173 18.33 12.41 -7.35
CA THR A 173 18.88 11.08 -7.65
C THR A 173 18.01 9.99 -7.04
N HIS A 174 17.72 8.94 -7.80
CA HIS A 174 17.00 7.77 -7.34
C HIS A 174 17.83 7.00 -6.29
N ILE A 175 17.16 6.56 -5.22
CA ILE A 175 17.74 5.78 -4.13
C ILE A 175 17.22 4.35 -4.25
N PRO A 176 18.00 3.40 -4.80
CA PRO A 176 17.51 2.04 -5.03
C PRO A 176 17.39 1.21 -3.75
N ARG A 177 18.20 1.49 -2.73
CA ARG A 177 18.16 0.79 -1.45
C ARG A 177 18.60 1.71 -0.31
N ILE A 178 17.88 1.65 0.82
CA ILE A 178 18.17 2.48 1.99
C ILE A 178 17.68 1.78 3.25
N SER A 179 18.42 1.93 4.36
CA SER A 179 17.94 1.52 5.67
C SER A 179 16.98 2.56 6.28
N VAL A 180 16.10 2.11 7.19
CA VAL A 180 15.24 3.04 7.95
C VAL A 180 16.08 4.03 8.76
N ALA A 181 17.23 3.62 9.30
CA ALA A 181 18.11 4.50 10.06
C ALA A 181 18.65 5.64 9.19
N GLU A 182 19.17 5.32 7.99
CA GLU A 182 19.65 6.31 7.03
C GLU A 182 18.51 7.20 6.51
N LEU A 183 17.32 6.61 6.25
CA LEU A 183 16.15 7.36 5.81
C LEU A 183 15.72 8.41 6.84
N LYS A 184 15.70 8.04 8.12
CA LYS A 184 15.43 8.98 9.23
C LYS A 184 16.52 10.05 9.36
N ALA A 185 17.79 9.68 9.22
CA ALA A 185 18.90 10.63 9.30
C ALA A 185 18.90 11.66 8.15
N ARG A 186 18.37 11.31 6.97
CA ARG A 186 18.24 12.23 5.83
C ARG A 186 17.12 13.24 5.97
N ASP A 187 16.12 12.98 6.85
CA ASP A 187 14.93 13.82 7.11
C ASP A 187 14.29 14.37 5.83
N LEU A 188 14.08 13.49 4.85
CA LEU A 188 13.52 13.87 3.56
C LEU A 188 12.09 14.43 3.73
N PRO A 189 11.73 15.47 2.96
CA PRO A 189 10.42 16.13 3.07
C PRO A 189 9.26 15.20 2.67
N ASP A 190 9.49 14.26 1.75
CA ASP A 190 8.52 13.23 1.34
C ASP A 190 9.16 11.84 1.41
N LEU A 191 8.56 10.96 2.19
CA LEU A 191 9.04 9.59 2.37
C LEU A 191 8.36 8.59 1.44
N VAL A 192 7.47 9.02 0.57
CA VAL A 192 6.63 8.17 -0.31
C VAL A 192 5.83 7.07 0.42
N VAL A 193 6.05 6.88 1.71
CA VAL A 193 5.29 6.03 2.64
C VAL A 193 4.98 6.79 3.93
N GLU A 194 3.99 6.34 4.69
CA GLU A 194 3.64 6.93 5.99
C GLU A 194 4.78 6.76 7.00
N ARG A 195 5.14 7.83 7.71
CA ARG A 195 6.27 7.83 8.67
C ARG A 195 6.16 6.69 9.71
N VAL A 196 4.96 6.40 10.19
CA VAL A 196 4.70 5.33 11.16
C VAL A 196 5.17 3.95 10.68
N VAL A 197 5.14 3.69 9.38
CA VAL A 197 5.66 2.43 8.80
C VAL A 197 7.17 2.30 9.01
N CYS A 198 7.91 3.42 8.92
CA CYS A 198 9.34 3.46 9.22
C CYS A 198 9.66 3.25 10.71
N GLU A 199 8.68 3.43 11.59
CA GLU A 199 8.83 3.11 13.02
C GLU A 199 8.57 1.65 13.31
N TYR A 200 7.65 1.02 12.57
CA TYR A 200 7.30 -0.38 12.73
C TYR A 200 8.32 -1.34 12.12
N LEU A 201 8.87 -0.98 10.95
CA LEU A 201 9.74 -1.86 10.17
C LEU A 201 10.92 -2.44 10.97
N PRO A 202 11.68 -1.67 11.79
CA PRO A 202 12.76 -2.24 12.60
C PRO A 202 12.31 -3.27 13.63
N ARG A 203 11.05 -3.19 14.08
CA ARG A 203 10.47 -4.07 15.11
C ARG A 203 9.70 -5.25 14.51
N ALA A 204 9.53 -5.29 13.20
CA ALA A 204 8.81 -6.34 12.50
C ALA A 204 9.46 -7.71 12.72
N ARG A 205 8.67 -8.76 12.75
CA ARG A 205 9.16 -10.15 12.83
C ARG A 205 9.28 -10.78 11.44
N ALA A 206 8.29 -10.58 10.58
CA ALA A 206 8.20 -11.16 9.25
C ALA A 206 8.54 -10.17 8.14
N CYS A 207 7.88 -9.01 8.11
CA CYS A 207 8.02 -8.01 7.06
C CYS A 207 9.25 -7.14 7.31
N LYS A 208 10.37 -7.46 6.68
CA LYS A 208 11.66 -6.77 6.87
C LYS A 208 11.97 -5.73 5.81
N GLU A 209 11.19 -5.66 4.74
CA GLU A 209 11.42 -4.76 3.62
C GLU A 209 10.11 -4.15 3.11
N LEU A 210 10.21 -2.90 2.69
CA LEU A 210 9.19 -2.22 1.88
C LEU A 210 9.78 -2.04 0.49
N GLN A 211 9.00 -2.35 -0.55
CA GLN A 211 9.39 -2.11 -1.93
C GLN A 211 8.46 -1.09 -2.58
N ILE A 212 9.03 -0.01 -3.11
CA ILE A 212 8.29 1.02 -3.83
C ILE A 212 8.52 0.80 -5.32
N VAL A 213 7.43 0.64 -6.07
CA VAL A 213 7.47 0.21 -7.48
C VAL A 213 6.69 1.17 -8.35
N ASN A 214 7.26 1.59 -9.45
CA ASN A 214 6.56 2.38 -10.46
C ASN A 214 5.63 1.48 -11.29
N GLY A 215 4.33 1.56 -11.00
CA GLY A 215 3.31 0.79 -11.73
C GLY A 215 2.97 1.36 -13.12
N THR A 216 3.52 2.53 -13.48
CA THR A 216 3.33 3.09 -14.84
C THR A 216 4.32 2.53 -15.85
N LYS A 217 5.37 1.84 -15.38
CA LYS A 217 6.36 1.15 -16.22
C LYS A 217 5.95 -0.31 -16.40
N PRO A 218 5.63 -0.76 -17.61
CA PRO A 218 5.22 -2.13 -17.89
C PRO A 218 6.26 -3.15 -17.40
N GLY A 219 5.80 -4.22 -16.76
CA GLY A 219 6.63 -5.31 -16.26
C GLY A 219 7.19 -5.09 -14.86
N ASN A 220 7.20 -3.87 -14.32
CA ASN A 220 7.78 -3.59 -13.00
C ASN A 220 6.99 -4.26 -11.86
N VAL A 221 5.66 -4.26 -11.94
CA VAL A 221 4.81 -4.88 -10.91
C VAL A 221 5.02 -6.39 -10.90
N LEU A 222 5.01 -7.02 -12.07
CA LEU A 222 5.24 -8.46 -12.19
C LEU A 222 6.67 -8.84 -11.74
N ALA A 223 7.68 -8.04 -12.09
CA ALA A 223 9.05 -8.23 -11.62
C ALA A 223 9.15 -8.21 -10.09
N ALA A 224 8.51 -7.22 -9.44
CA ALA A 224 8.46 -7.14 -7.98
C ALA A 224 7.73 -8.33 -7.37
N LEU A 225 6.62 -8.78 -7.96
CA LEU A 225 5.86 -9.96 -7.53
C LEU A 225 6.67 -11.24 -7.63
N ARG A 226 7.56 -11.35 -8.64
CA ARG A 226 8.55 -12.44 -8.77
C ARG A 226 9.71 -12.33 -7.77
N GLY A 227 9.75 -11.27 -6.94
CA GLY A 227 10.77 -11.06 -5.92
C GLY A 227 12.01 -10.29 -6.39
N GLN A 228 11.97 -9.68 -7.59
CA GLN A 228 13.08 -8.87 -8.09
C GLN A 228 13.14 -7.50 -7.40
N ASP A 229 14.34 -6.97 -7.21
CA ASP A 229 14.59 -5.65 -6.63
C ASP A 229 14.45 -4.56 -7.71
N VAL A 230 13.21 -4.17 -8.01
CA VAL A 230 12.88 -3.03 -8.88
C VAL A 230 12.38 -1.87 -8.02
N GLY A 231 12.69 -0.64 -8.42
CA GLY A 231 12.32 0.56 -7.67
C GLY A 231 13.21 0.79 -6.45
N THR A 232 12.63 1.12 -5.30
CA THR A 232 13.35 1.33 -4.04
C THR A 232 13.01 0.27 -3.01
N ILE A 233 14.04 -0.28 -2.34
CA ILE A 233 13.90 -1.14 -1.17
C ILE A 233 14.26 -0.33 0.09
N ILE A 234 13.31 -0.20 1.01
CA ILE A 234 13.55 0.32 2.37
C ILE A 234 13.60 -0.89 3.30
N HIS A 235 14.66 -1.04 4.06
CA HIS A 235 14.85 -2.19 4.95
C HIS A 235 15.08 -1.77 6.41
N ALA A 236 14.84 -2.72 7.33
CA ALA A 236 15.09 -2.55 8.76
C ALA A 236 16.55 -2.30 9.07
#